data_d75f885c6062dc6ff90075935c95fbc0
#
_entry.id   d75f885c6062dc6ff90075935c95fbc0
#
_cell.length_a   1.000
_cell.length_b   1.000
_cell.length_c   1.000
_cell.angle_alpha   90.00
_cell.angle_beta   90.00
_cell.angle_gamma   90.00
#
_symmetry.space_group_name_H-M   'P 1'
#
loop_
_entity.id
_entity.type
_entity.pdbx_description
1 polymer ?
#
loop_
_entity_poly.entity_id
_entity_poly.type
_entity_poly.pdbx_seq_one_letter_code
_entity_poly.pdbx_strand_id
1 'polypeptide(L)'
;MHISIEGMDGSGKTSTAKKIAEMLGFEFVEKPLHLITDENDQFDNYMKIVERVNSMEPGFRARFYGLGNYLVSRKAKEGGVVTDRHLASNYYWNCVGDDEFFGELVSDCGAPEFTFVLYVSADERRRRITSRNPNDPDLVRNVFDDLCYEKMEHFLISHRMNYYFIESDSKGLDEVVQEIVGIIKSKTMLTKSDNGQSSI
;
A
#
# COMPACT_ATOMS: atom_id res chain seq x y z
N MET A 1 -9.14 -8.84 -8.30
CA MET A 1 -7.74 -8.96 -7.82
C MET A 1 -7.31 -7.66 -7.19
N HIS A 2 -6.78 -7.70 -5.98
CA HIS A 2 -6.26 -6.53 -5.27
C HIS A 2 -4.75 -6.66 -5.09
N ILE A 3 -4.01 -5.66 -5.57
CA ILE A 3 -2.55 -5.55 -5.43
C ILE A 3 -2.26 -4.31 -4.59
N SER A 4 -1.61 -4.47 -3.45
CA SER A 4 -1.17 -3.35 -2.61
C SER A 4 0.32 -3.08 -2.78
N ILE A 5 0.67 -1.82 -3.01
CA ILE A 5 2.06 -1.36 -3.03
C ILE A 5 2.33 -0.57 -1.75
N GLU A 6 3.14 -1.14 -0.90
CA GLU A 6 3.47 -0.65 0.43
C GLU A 6 4.91 -0.14 0.50
N GLY A 7 5.27 0.49 1.60
CA GLY A 7 6.61 1.01 1.86
C GLY A 7 6.60 2.43 2.40
N MET A 8 7.77 2.97 2.68
CA MET A 8 7.94 4.28 3.29
C MET A 8 7.89 5.42 2.25
N ASP A 9 7.77 6.66 2.72
CA ASP A 9 7.84 7.82 1.84
C ASP A 9 9.20 7.91 1.16
N GLY A 10 9.21 8.27 -0.11
CA GLY A 10 10.40 8.23 -0.97
C GLY A 10 10.71 6.87 -1.60
N SER A 11 9.95 5.80 -1.30
CA SER A 11 10.20 4.47 -1.89
C SER A 11 9.70 4.31 -3.34
N GLY A 12 8.92 5.25 -3.87
CA GLY A 12 8.44 5.19 -5.26
C GLY A 12 7.08 4.48 -5.45
N LYS A 13 6.33 4.22 -4.36
CA LYS A 13 5.04 3.51 -4.38
C LYS A 13 4.06 4.02 -5.43
N THR A 14 3.79 5.31 -5.42
CA THR A 14 2.77 5.92 -6.31
C THR A 14 3.10 5.69 -7.78
N SER A 15 4.36 5.92 -8.17
CA SER A 15 4.80 5.71 -9.55
C SER A 15 4.73 4.23 -9.95
N THR A 16 5.15 3.34 -9.05
CA THR A 16 5.11 1.89 -9.24
C THR A 16 3.67 1.39 -9.36
N ALA A 17 2.79 1.80 -8.44
CA ALA A 17 1.39 1.40 -8.45
C ALA A 17 0.65 1.86 -9.72
N LYS A 18 0.83 3.12 -10.13
CA LYS A 18 0.26 3.65 -11.38
C LYS A 18 0.69 2.84 -12.60
N LYS A 19 1.99 2.55 -12.71
CA LYS A 19 2.51 1.82 -13.87
C LYS A 19 2.06 0.36 -13.89
N ILE A 20 1.96 -0.30 -12.74
CA ILE A 20 1.41 -1.65 -12.65
C ILE A 20 -0.07 -1.66 -13.04
N ALA A 21 -0.85 -0.70 -12.55
CA ALA A 21 -2.27 -0.58 -12.89
C ALA A 21 -2.47 -0.41 -14.40
N GLU A 22 -1.70 0.46 -15.03
CA GLU A 22 -1.70 0.65 -16.48
C GLU A 22 -1.37 -0.64 -17.24
N MET A 23 -0.28 -1.32 -16.85
CA MET A 23 0.16 -2.55 -17.52
C MET A 23 -0.81 -3.73 -17.37
N LEU A 24 -1.56 -3.79 -16.29
CA LEU A 24 -2.53 -4.86 -16.04
C LEU A 24 -3.96 -4.50 -16.47
N GLY A 25 -4.21 -3.24 -16.86
CA GLY A 25 -5.56 -2.74 -17.14
C GLY A 25 -6.42 -2.69 -15.88
N PHE A 26 -5.81 -2.43 -14.72
CA PHE A 26 -6.47 -2.33 -13.41
C PHE A 26 -6.70 -0.86 -13.04
N GLU A 27 -7.64 -0.63 -12.14
CA GLU A 27 -7.84 0.69 -11.57
C GLU A 27 -6.72 1.01 -10.57
N PHE A 28 -6.14 2.21 -10.68
CA PHE A 28 -5.24 2.75 -9.67
C PHE A 28 -6.04 3.52 -8.62
N VAL A 29 -5.83 3.21 -7.34
CA VAL A 29 -6.48 3.90 -6.22
C VAL A 29 -5.45 4.40 -5.23
N GLU A 30 -5.42 5.71 -5.03
CA GLU A 30 -4.76 6.37 -3.90
C GLU A 30 -5.80 7.15 -3.09
N LYS A 31 -5.56 7.35 -1.80
CA LYS A 31 -6.43 8.19 -0.94
C LYS A 31 -7.94 7.87 -1.11
N PRO A 32 -8.37 6.61 -0.92
CA PRO A 32 -9.71 6.15 -1.34
C PRO A 32 -10.87 6.94 -0.74
N LEU A 33 -10.68 7.60 0.41
CA LEU A 33 -11.74 8.38 1.05
C LEU A 33 -12.10 9.67 0.29
N HIS A 34 -11.27 10.11 -0.66
CA HIS A 34 -11.64 11.22 -1.54
C HIS A 34 -12.93 10.93 -2.31
N LEU A 35 -13.20 9.66 -2.62
CA LEU A 35 -14.44 9.23 -3.29
C LEU A 35 -15.72 9.59 -2.52
N ILE A 36 -15.60 9.87 -1.21
CA ILE A 36 -16.73 10.26 -0.34
C ILE A 36 -16.73 11.78 -0.10
N THR A 37 -15.56 12.40 -0.11
CA THR A 37 -15.39 13.79 0.34
C THR A 37 -15.30 14.80 -0.79
N ASP A 38 -15.01 14.33 -2.01
CA ASP A 38 -14.75 15.18 -3.16
C ASP A 38 -15.53 14.69 -4.40
N GLU A 39 -15.73 15.60 -5.33
CA GLU A 39 -16.29 15.32 -6.65
C GLU A 39 -15.19 15.33 -7.72
N ASN A 40 -15.34 14.52 -8.76
CA ASN A 40 -14.53 14.58 -9.99
C ASN A 40 -13.01 14.42 -9.79
N ASP A 41 -12.58 13.40 -9.04
CA ASP A 41 -11.15 13.08 -8.80
C ASP A 41 -10.32 14.23 -8.18
N GLN A 42 -10.98 15.18 -7.53
CA GLN A 42 -10.34 16.21 -6.72
C GLN A 42 -9.99 15.67 -5.34
N PHE A 43 -9.10 16.34 -4.64
CA PHE A 43 -8.65 15.95 -3.31
C PHE A 43 -8.71 17.10 -2.28
N ASP A 44 -9.33 18.22 -2.64
CA ASP A 44 -9.27 19.44 -1.83
C ASP A 44 -9.95 19.30 -0.47
N ASN A 45 -11.15 18.71 -0.42
CA ASN A 45 -11.86 18.47 0.83
C ASN A 45 -11.19 17.35 1.61
N TYR A 46 -10.79 16.26 0.93
CA TYR A 46 -10.05 15.17 1.52
C TYR A 46 -8.78 15.67 2.23
N MET A 47 -7.96 16.49 1.57
CA MET A 47 -6.72 17.01 2.15
C MET A 47 -6.95 17.87 3.39
N LYS A 48 -8.00 18.71 3.40
CA LYS A 48 -8.39 19.49 4.60
C LYS A 48 -8.82 18.57 5.77
N ILE A 49 -9.51 17.48 5.48
CA ILE A 49 -9.91 16.49 6.47
C ILE A 49 -8.68 15.76 7.01
N VAL A 50 -7.80 15.27 6.12
CA VAL A 50 -6.56 14.57 6.48
C VAL A 50 -5.65 15.41 7.36
N GLU A 51 -5.51 16.71 7.08
CA GLU A 51 -4.73 17.61 7.93
C GLU A 51 -5.24 17.61 9.39
N ARG A 52 -6.57 17.65 9.58
CA ARG A 52 -7.19 17.57 10.91
C ARG A 52 -7.05 16.17 11.52
N VAL A 53 -7.29 15.13 10.74
CA VAL A 53 -7.19 13.73 11.20
C VAL A 53 -5.77 13.42 11.66
N ASN A 54 -4.75 13.89 10.95
CA ASN A 54 -3.35 13.65 11.30
C ASN A 54 -2.93 14.29 12.64
N SER A 55 -3.69 15.27 13.14
CA SER A 55 -3.48 15.84 14.47
C SER A 55 -4.20 15.08 15.60
N MET A 56 -5.03 14.09 15.26
CA MET A 56 -5.77 13.28 16.22
C MET A 56 -4.92 12.10 16.74
N GLU A 57 -5.43 11.43 17.76
CA GLU A 57 -4.77 10.29 18.37
C GLU A 57 -4.70 9.08 17.40
N PRO A 58 -3.73 8.16 17.58
CA PRO A 58 -3.47 7.08 16.64
C PRO A 58 -4.68 6.17 16.36
N GLY A 59 -5.46 5.82 17.39
CA GLY A 59 -6.63 4.96 17.22
C GLY A 59 -7.73 5.59 16.36
N PHE A 60 -7.93 6.91 16.44
CA PHE A 60 -8.83 7.61 15.53
C PHE A 60 -8.32 7.57 14.09
N ARG A 61 -7.02 7.86 13.90
CA ARG A 61 -6.39 7.77 12.58
C ARG A 61 -6.49 6.38 11.97
N ALA A 62 -6.25 5.33 12.79
CA ALA A 62 -6.37 3.94 12.36
C ALA A 62 -7.75 3.65 11.78
N ARG A 63 -8.82 4.10 12.45
CA ARG A 63 -10.20 3.91 12.02
C ARG A 63 -10.56 4.72 10.77
N PHE A 64 -10.11 5.96 10.71
CA PHE A 64 -10.29 6.79 9.53
C PHE A 64 -9.66 6.16 8.28
N TYR A 65 -8.37 5.79 8.35
CA TYR A 65 -7.71 5.12 7.23
C TYR A 65 -8.24 3.70 7.01
N GLY A 66 -8.70 3.03 8.06
CA GLY A 66 -9.39 1.74 8.00
C GLY A 66 -10.65 1.76 7.14
N LEU A 67 -11.44 2.83 7.23
CA LEU A 67 -12.59 3.02 6.33
C LEU A 67 -12.14 3.09 4.87
N GLY A 68 -11.02 3.76 4.58
CA GLY A 68 -10.43 3.77 3.25
C GLY A 68 -9.98 2.39 2.78
N ASN A 69 -9.34 1.61 3.67
CA ASN A 69 -8.97 0.22 3.36
C ASN A 69 -10.22 -0.63 3.02
N TYR A 70 -11.30 -0.48 3.78
CA TYR A 70 -12.56 -1.17 3.51
C TYR A 70 -13.16 -0.80 2.16
N LEU A 71 -13.21 0.49 1.80
CA LEU A 71 -13.72 0.94 0.49
C LEU A 71 -12.96 0.31 -0.67
N VAL A 72 -11.62 0.32 -0.60
CA VAL A 72 -10.77 -0.33 -1.62
C VAL A 72 -11.08 -1.80 -1.74
N SER A 73 -11.19 -2.50 -0.61
CA SER A 73 -11.48 -3.93 -0.60
C SER A 73 -12.84 -4.26 -1.22
N ARG A 74 -13.84 -3.38 -1.06
CA ARG A 74 -15.14 -3.53 -1.74
C ARG A 74 -14.99 -3.33 -3.26
N LYS A 75 -14.27 -2.30 -3.66
CA LYS A 75 -14.00 -1.99 -5.07
C LYS A 75 -13.23 -3.12 -5.76
N ALA A 76 -12.27 -3.72 -5.08
CA ALA A 76 -11.50 -4.85 -5.59
C ALA A 76 -12.34 -6.12 -5.88
N LYS A 77 -13.54 -6.23 -5.31
CA LYS A 77 -14.50 -7.31 -5.64
C LYS A 77 -15.19 -7.08 -6.98
N GLU A 78 -15.21 -5.86 -7.48
CA GLU A 78 -15.84 -5.48 -8.74
C GLU A 78 -14.87 -5.54 -9.92
N GLY A 79 -13.56 -5.39 -9.66
CA GLY A 79 -12.52 -5.41 -10.69
C GLY A 79 -11.11 -5.52 -10.16
N GLY A 80 -10.13 -5.42 -11.05
CA GLY A 80 -8.72 -5.36 -10.67
C GLY A 80 -8.36 -3.97 -10.11
N VAL A 81 -7.70 -3.94 -8.94
CA VAL A 81 -7.30 -2.71 -8.26
C VAL A 81 -5.84 -2.78 -7.85
N VAL A 82 -5.10 -1.70 -8.09
CA VAL A 82 -3.75 -1.49 -7.53
C VAL A 82 -3.80 -0.28 -6.61
N THR A 83 -3.35 -0.44 -5.36
CA THR A 83 -3.37 0.63 -4.36
C THR A 83 -1.98 1.13 -4.00
N ASP A 84 -1.84 2.46 -3.87
CA ASP A 84 -0.74 3.08 -3.15
C ASP A 84 -1.10 3.13 -1.67
N ARG A 85 -0.52 2.23 -0.89
CA ARG A 85 -0.80 1.95 0.53
C ARG A 85 -2.15 1.23 0.77
N HIS A 86 -2.16 0.42 1.81
CA HIS A 86 -3.34 -0.26 2.32
C HIS A 86 -3.16 -0.60 3.81
N LEU A 87 -3.44 -1.83 4.20
CA LEU A 87 -3.45 -2.30 5.60
C LEU A 87 -2.09 -2.18 6.30
N ALA A 88 -0.99 -2.55 5.64
CA ALA A 88 0.34 -2.53 6.27
C ALA A 88 0.80 -1.10 6.57
N SER A 89 0.54 -0.14 5.67
CA SER A 89 0.80 1.27 5.95
C SER A 89 -0.08 1.83 7.06
N ASN A 90 -1.38 1.47 7.09
CA ASN A 90 -2.27 1.90 8.17
C ASN A 90 -1.78 1.37 9.52
N TYR A 91 -1.43 0.08 9.59
CA TYR A 91 -0.85 -0.51 10.80
C TYR A 91 0.45 0.19 11.21
N TYR A 92 1.38 0.37 10.29
CA TYR A 92 2.66 0.99 10.60
C TYR A 92 2.50 2.36 11.27
N TRP A 93 1.68 3.24 10.65
CA TRP A 93 1.54 4.62 11.10
C TRP A 93 0.62 4.82 12.31
N ASN A 94 -0.32 3.91 12.53
CA ASN A 94 -1.43 4.17 13.45
C ASN A 94 -1.64 3.09 14.53
N CYS A 95 -1.00 1.91 14.45
CA CYS A 95 -1.07 0.94 15.53
C CYS A 95 -0.16 1.34 16.70
N VAL A 96 -0.79 1.61 17.83
CA VAL A 96 -0.13 1.84 19.11
C VAL A 96 -0.86 0.97 20.15
N GLY A 97 -0.55 -0.34 20.15
CA GLY A 97 -1.13 -1.29 21.11
C GLY A 97 -2.59 -1.67 20.85
N ASP A 98 -3.14 -1.41 19.67
CA ASP A 98 -4.53 -1.78 19.28
C ASP A 98 -4.50 -2.85 18.16
N ASP A 99 -3.83 -3.96 18.43
CA ASP A 99 -3.70 -5.06 17.47
C ASP A 99 -5.06 -5.76 17.21
N GLU A 100 -5.98 -5.74 18.18
CA GLU A 100 -7.31 -6.31 18.04
C GLU A 100 -8.10 -5.60 16.92
N PHE A 101 -8.11 -4.27 16.92
CA PHE A 101 -8.74 -3.49 15.84
C PHE A 101 -8.18 -3.85 14.46
N PHE A 102 -6.88 -4.01 14.35
CA PHE A 102 -6.27 -4.37 13.07
C PHE A 102 -6.60 -5.82 12.64
N GLY A 103 -6.76 -6.74 13.59
CA GLY A 103 -7.27 -8.08 13.34
C GLY A 103 -8.69 -8.07 12.77
N GLU A 104 -9.59 -7.27 13.38
CA GLU A 104 -10.94 -7.06 12.88
C GLU A 104 -10.94 -6.41 11.49
N LEU A 105 -10.13 -5.38 11.28
CA LEU A 105 -10.03 -4.69 10.00
C LEU A 105 -9.56 -5.62 8.88
N VAL A 106 -8.60 -6.50 9.15
CA VAL A 106 -8.14 -7.52 8.18
C VAL A 106 -9.26 -8.50 7.87
N SER A 107 -10.05 -8.90 8.87
CA SER A 107 -11.19 -9.80 8.69
C SER A 107 -12.26 -9.16 7.80
N ASP A 108 -12.56 -7.89 8.00
CA ASP A 108 -13.59 -7.15 7.25
C ASP A 108 -13.18 -6.83 5.82
N CYS A 109 -11.92 -6.41 5.63
CA CYS A 109 -11.38 -6.06 4.33
C CYS A 109 -11.05 -7.30 3.48
N GLY A 110 -10.54 -8.34 4.11
CA GLY A 110 -9.75 -9.37 3.46
C GLY A 110 -8.33 -8.86 3.11
N ALA A 111 -7.38 -9.77 3.03
CA ALA A 111 -6.02 -9.43 2.58
C ALA A 111 -6.00 -9.18 1.06
N PRO A 112 -5.18 -8.24 0.56
CA PRO A 112 -4.86 -8.17 -0.86
C PRO A 112 -4.32 -9.51 -1.37
N GLU A 113 -4.61 -9.87 -2.62
CA GLU A 113 -4.04 -11.07 -3.23
C GLU A 113 -2.52 -11.00 -3.32
N PHE A 114 -1.99 -9.77 -3.47
CA PHE A 114 -0.56 -9.50 -3.44
C PHE A 114 -0.28 -8.20 -2.69
N THR A 115 0.68 -8.26 -1.77
CA THR A 115 1.25 -7.08 -1.11
C THR A 115 2.73 -6.98 -1.46
N PHE A 116 3.13 -5.91 -2.12
CA PHE A 116 4.53 -5.62 -2.43
C PHE A 116 5.04 -4.49 -1.57
N VAL A 117 6.05 -4.77 -0.75
CA VAL A 117 6.70 -3.77 0.10
C VAL A 117 7.97 -3.30 -0.61
N LEU A 118 7.98 -2.06 -1.07
CA LEU A 118 9.15 -1.45 -1.69
C LEU A 118 10.17 -1.09 -0.61
N TYR A 119 11.24 -1.87 -0.53
CA TYR A 119 12.35 -1.59 0.34
C TYR A 119 13.29 -0.56 -0.31
N VAL A 120 13.53 0.51 0.40
CA VAL A 120 14.50 1.56 0.05
C VAL A 120 15.16 2.03 1.33
N SER A 121 16.48 2.07 1.35
CA SER A 121 17.25 2.50 2.52
C SER A 121 16.90 3.93 2.96
N ALA A 122 17.09 4.22 4.24
CA ALA A 122 16.79 5.53 4.81
C ALA A 122 17.49 6.67 4.07
N ASP A 123 18.76 6.50 3.71
CA ASP A 123 19.55 7.50 3.01
C ASP A 123 19.02 7.76 1.60
N GLU A 124 18.70 6.70 0.86
CA GLU A 124 18.17 6.83 -0.50
C GLU A 124 16.76 7.45 -0.49
N ARG A 125 15.90 7.09 0.46
CA ARG A 125 14.58 7.73 0.63
C ARG A 125 14.74 9.23 0.87
N ARG A 126 15.64 9.62 1.78
CA ARG A 126 15.94 11.02 2.04
C ARG A 126 16.43 11.73 0.79
N ARG A 127 17.36 11.12 0.05
CA ARG A 127 17.90 11.66 -1.20
C ARG A 127 16.78 11.88 -2.23
N ARG A 128 15.89 10.90 -2.43
CA ARG A 128 14.78 11.00 -3.39
C ARG A 128 13.79 12.11 -3.02
N ILE A 129 13.42 12.22 -1.74
CA ILE A 129 12.51 13.27 -1.26
C ILE A 129 13.16 14.65 -1.45
N THR A 130 14.41 14.82 -1.02
CA THR A 130 15.15 16.09 -1.16
C THR A 130 15.27 16.52 -2.62
N SER A 131 15.55 15.59 -3.53
CA SER A 131 15.66 15.87 -4.97
C SER A 131 14.35 16.31 -5.59
N ARG A 132 13.21 15.80 -5.09
CA ARG A 132 11.86 16.19 -5.53
C ARG A 132 11.49 17.58 -5.00
N ASN A 133 11.71 17.82 -3.73
CA ASN A 133 11.42 19.07 -3.05
C ASN A 133 12.29 19.20 -1.79
N PRO A 134 13.28 20.12 -1.76
CA PRO A 134 14.13 20.33 -0.59
C PRO A 134 13.37 20.77 0.67
N ASN A 135 12.16 21.31 0.52
CA ASN A 135 11.29 21.76 1.61
C ASN A 135 10.10 20.79 1.84
N ASP A 136 10.20 19.56 1.38
CA ASP A 136 9.14 18.57 1.56
C ASP A 136 8.89 18.31 3.05
N PRO A 137 7.64 18.42 3.54
CA PRO A 137 7.31 18.16 4.94
C PRO A 137 7.70 16.74 5.40
N ASP A 138 7.79 15.79 4.48
CA ASP A 138 8.17 14.43 4.80
C ASP A 138 9.63 14.31 5.27
N LEU A 139 10.50 15.28 4.94
CA LEU A 139 11.87 15.32 5.45
C LEU A 139 11.95 15.52 6.97
N VAL A 140 10.92 16.13 7.56
CA VAL A 140 10.83 16.39 9.01
C VAL A 140 9.96 15.34 9.70
N ARG A 141 8.92 14.84 9.02
CA ARG A 141 7.92 13.93 9.61
C ARG A 141 8.34 12.47 9.59
N ASN A 142 9.16 12.09 8.62
CA ASN A 142 9.55 10.68 8.47
C ASN A 142 10.65 10.29 9.44
N VAL A 143 10.50 9.10 9.99
CA VAL A 143 11.58 8.38 10.64
C VAL A 143 12.43 7.75 9.54
N PHE A 144 13.67 8.26 9.39
CA PHE A 144 14.64 7.73 8.43
C PHE A 144 15.50 6.65 9.11
N ASP A 145 14.87 5.52 9.45
CA ASP A 145 15.53 4.29 9.84
C ASP A 145 14.93 3.12 9.05
N ASP A 146 15.52 1.97 9.12
CA ASP A 146 15.07 0.78 8.40
C ASP A 146 14.20 -0.15 9.27
N LEU A 147 14.04 0.15 10.57
CA LEU A 147 13.16 -0.60 11.49
C LEU A 147 11.69 -0.49 11.11
N CYS A 148 11.34 0.53 10.30
CA CYS A 148 9.99 0.69 9.79
C CYS A 148 9.49 -0.52 9.00
N TYR A 149 10.38 -1.22 8.30
CA TYR A 149 10.02 -2.40 7.52
C TYR A 149 9.76 -3.62 8.40
N GLU A 150 10.46 -3.76 9.52
CA GLU A 150 10.23 -4.84 10.49
C GLU A 150 8.81 -4.79 11.06
N LYS A 151 8.30 -3.59 11.39
CA LYS A 151 6.93 -3.42 11.87
C LYS A 151 5.88 -3.79 10.81
N MET A 152 6.11 -3.42 9.55
CA MET A 152 5.23 -3.80 8.45
C MET A 152 5.25 -5.33 8.24
N GLU A 153 6.44 -5.93 8.21
CA GLU A 153 6.61 -7.36 8.03
C GLU A 153 5.96 -8.16 9.15
N HIS A 154 6.16 -7.75 10.40
CA HIS A 154 5.50 -8.37 11.54
C HIS A 154 3.98 -8.43 11.36
N PHE A 155 3.36 -7.34 10.94
CA PHE A 155 1.93 -7.30 10.64
C PHE A 155 1.53 -8.27 9.53
N LEU A 156 2.27 -8.27 8.42
CA LEU A 156 1.99 -9.13 7.26
C LEU A 156 2.09 -10.62 7.62
N ILE A 157 3.11 -11.00 8.40
CA ILE A 157 3.29 -12.37 8.90
C ILE A 157 2.16 -12.75 9.86
N SER A 158 1.86 -11.91 10.85
CA SER A 158 0.85 -12.17 11.88
C SER A 158 -0.54 -12.43 11.28
N HIS A 159 -0.85 -11.76 10.17
CA HIS A 159 -2.11 -11.92 9.44
C HIS A 159 -2.02 -12.85 8.22
N ARG A 160 -0.91 -13.57 8.06
CA ARG A 160 -0.68 -14.55 6.98
C ARG A 160 -0.95 -13.99 5.59
N MET A 161 -0.57 -12.73 5.38
CA MET A 161 -0.75 -12.07 4.08
C MET A 161 0.28 -12.58 3.07
N ASN A 162 -0.11 -12.61 1.79
CA ASN A 162 0.80 -12.91 0.69
C ASN A 162 1.62 -11.65 0.35
N TYR A 163 2.88 -11.60 0.74
CA TYR A 163 3.71 -10.42 0.57
C TYR A 163 5.08 -10.72 -0.03
N TYR A 164 5.67 -9.70 -0.64
CA TYR A 164 6.99 -9.73 -1.24
C TYR A 164 7.72 -8.42 -0.95
N PHE A 165 8.96 -8.50 -0.47
CA PHE A 165 9.87 -7.37 -0.44
C PHE A 165 10.52 -7.20 -1.80
N ILE A 166 10.51 -5.96 -2.31
CA ILE A 166 11.14 -5.58 -3.57
C ILE A 166 12.21 -4.55 -3.28
N GLU A 167 13.46 -4.96 -3.40
CA GLU A 167 14.62 -4.07 -3.28
C GLU A 167 14.59 -3.04 -4.41
N SER A 168 14.68 -1.76 -4.07
CA SER A 168 14.49 -0.69 -5.04
C SER A 168 15.49 0.48 -4.90
N ASP A 169 16.55 0.31 -4.09
CA ASP A 169 17.59 1.33 -3.92
C ASP A 169 18.29 1.63 -5.23
N SER A 170 18.73 0.60 -5.91
CA SER A 170 19.54 0.66 -7.12
C SER A 170 18.77 0.45 -8.41
N LYS A 171 17.46 0.18 -8.32
CA LYS A 171 16.61 -0.14 -9.47
C LYS A 171 15.85 1.08 -9.99
N GLY A 172 15.75 1.18 -11.31
CA GLY A 172 14.83 2.09 -11.98
C GLY A 172 13.37 1.66 -11.83
N LEU A 173 12.43 2.58 -12.07
CA LEU A 173 11.00 2.30 -12.00
C LEU A 173 10.60 1.09 -12.86
N ASP A 174 11.12 1.00 -14.08
CA ASP A 174 10.78 -0.07 -15.01
C ASP A 174 11.25 -1.45 -14.54
N GLU A 175 12.42 -1.52 -13.93
CA GLU A 175 12.97 -2.75 -13.37
C GLU A 175 12.12 -3.26 -12.20
N VAL A 176 11.74 -2.35 -11.28
CA VAL A 176 10.85 -2.66 -10.15
C VAL A 176 9.49 -3.16 -10.64
N VAL A 177 8.90 -2.48 -11.61
CA VAL A 177 7.60 -2.86 -12.18
C VAL A 177 7.66 -4.20 -12.89
N GLN A 178 8.71 -4.47 -13.69
CA GLN A 178 8.87 -5.75 -14.39
C GLN A 178 9.04 -6.91 -13.41
N GLU A 179 9.78 -6.73 -12.33
CA GLU A 179 9.94 -7.73 -11.28
C GLU A 179 8.59 -8.07 -10.63
N ILE A 180 7.83 -7.05 -10.21
CA ILE A 180 6.51 -7.22 -9.60
C ILE A 180 5.54 -7.93 -10.56
N VAL A 181 5.44 -7.47 -11.80
CA VAL A 181 4.56 -8.06 -12.80
C VAL A 181 4.98 -9.51 -13.12
N GLY A 182 6.28 -9.80 -13.12
CA GLY A 182 6.82 -11.15 -13.27
C GLY A 182 6.35 -12.09 -12.15
N ILE A 183 6.41 -11.64 -10.89
CA ILE A 183 5.91 -12.38 -9.73
C ILE A 183 4.41 -12.65 -9.85
N ILE A 184 3.61 -11.63 -10.16
CA ILE A 184 2.16 -11.77 -10.32
C ILE A 184 1.82 -12.79 -11.38
N LYS A 185 2.43 -12.72 -12.57
CA LYS A 185 2.19 -13.63 -13.68
C LYS A 185 2.55 -15.08 -13.30
N SER A 186 3.73 -15.30 -12.70
CA SER A 186 4.18 -16.63 -12.31
C SER A 186 3.23 -17.30 -11.32
N LYS A 187 2.78 -16.57 -10.31
CA LYS A 187 1.86 -17.09 -9.29
C LYS A 187 0.44 -17.32 -9.80
N THR A 188 -0.03 -16.46 -10.70
CA THR A 188 -1.39 -16.60 -11.28
C THR A 188 -1.46 -17.76 -12.28
N MET A 189 -0.36 -18.11 -12.95
CA MET A 189 -0.29 -19.29 -13.82
C MET A 189 -0.29 -20.60 -13.02
N LEU A 190 0.43 -20.65 -11.89
CA LEU A 190 0.46 -21.82 -11.02
C LEU A 190 -0.91 -22.18 -10.45
N THR A 191 -1.68 -21.17 -9.99
CA THR A 191 -3.04 -21.40 -9.47
C THR A 191 -4.04 -21.88 -10.53
N LYS A 192 -3.82 -21.59 -11.80
CA LYS A 192 -4.67 -22.10 -12.90
C LYS A 192 -4.34 -23.56 -13.26
N SER A 193 -3.09 -23.98 -13.13
CA SER A 193 -2.69 -25.38 -13.39
C SER A 193 -3.21 -26.35 -12.32
N ASP A 194 -3.23 -25.94 -11.06
CA ASP A 194 -3.68 -26.79 -9.95
C ASP A 194 -5.21 -26.98 -9.95
N ASN A 195 -5.98 -25.99 -10.41
CA ASN A 195 -7.44 -26.09 -10.54
C ASN A 195 -7.90 -26.87 -11.80
N GLY A 196 -7.00 -27.14 -12.72
CA GLY A 196 -7.29 -27.91 -13.95
C GLY A 196 -7.17 -29.43 -13.81
N GLN A 197 -6.64 -29.94 -12.69
CA GLN A 197 -6.44 -31.39 -12.47
C GLN A 197 -7.50 -32.05 -11.56
N SER A 198 -8.52 -31.34 -11.12
CA SER A 198 -9.58 -31.89 -10.24
C SER A 198 -10.90 -32.18 -10.97
N SER A 199 -10.82 -32.58 -12.24
CA SER A 199 -12.03 -32.99 -13.01
C SER A 199 -11.70 -34.25 -13.81
N ILE A 200 -11.58 -35.37 -13.14
CA ILE A 200 -11.77 -36.71 -13.71
C ILE A 200 -12.51 -37.57 -12.68
#